data_5a7e3775f606735146ca51eb0f554222
#
_entry.id   5a7e3775f606735146ca51eb0f554222
#
_cell.length_a   1.000
_cell.length_b   1.000
_cell.length_c   1.000
_cell.angle_alpha   90.00
_cell.angle_beta   90.00
_cell.angle_gamma   90.00
#
_symmetry.space_group_name_H-M   'P 1'
#
loop_
_entity.id
_entity.type
_entity.pdbx_description
1 polymer ?
#
loop_
_entity_poly.entity_id
_entity_poly.type
_entity_poly.pdbx_seq_one_letter_code
_entity_poly.pdbx_strand_id
1 'polypeptide(L)'
;MKRTFLLAAMVAAVVCAGTDASAQKKAKKSQLVLDGTVVNVNPLARTSPVEEKLKAENTPGIEYAPTKTVYLYPKGQGVDQGIVENGVAVTQGPLVSNGLEGAEVAGGWGFVSNVTDSARIDIFLPEKPNGQMVIACPGGGYAGLSTWNEGSYVAKWLNDRNVACAVLKYRLPNGHREVPLQDVQNAFRYCRHHSEDWGIKQIGVMGFSAGGHLASTAETMYVDSTTRPDFAVLLYPVILMDENATHKGSVDNLLGGEASWTDREDKPFGQWYNGLNEYDGLKRMYTTYRDVTPTTPPTFIGVSTYDKSVLVVSFVCFFQAFLC
;
A
#
# COMPACT_ATOMS: atom_id res chain seq x y z
N MET A 1 -9.73 35.49 -22.66
CA MET A 1 -8.66 35.31 -21.67
C MET A 1 -8.72 33.86 -21.16
N LYS A 2 -7.89 32.99 -21.71
CA LYS A 2 -7.78 31.60 -21.28
C LYS A 2 -6.82 31.56 -20.08
N ARG A 3 -7.33 31.26 -18.89
CA ARG A 3 -6.49 30.96 -17.72
C ARG A 3 -6.11 29.50 -17.80
N THR A 4 -4.90 29.24 -18.21
CA THR A 4 -4.24 27.94 -18.13
C THR A 4 -3.91 27.69 -16.66
N PHE A 5 -4.67 26.81 -16.00
CA PHE A 5 -4.26 26.27 -14.71
C PHE A 5 -3.16 25.24 -14.96
N LEU A 6 -1.93 25.63 -14.71
CA LEU A 6 -0.81 24.71 -14.60
C LEU A 6 -0.97 23.98 -13.26
N LEU A 7 -1.55 22.78 -13.29
CA LEU A 7 -1.49 21.88 -12.15
C LEU A 7 -0.08 21.29 -12.12
N ALA A 8 0.80 21.90 -11.33
CA ALA A 8 2.11 21.32 -11.07
C ALA A 8 1.89 20.11 -10.13
N ALA A 9 1.87 18.91 -10.70
CA ALA A 9 2.02 17.70 -9.92
C ALA A 9 3.44 17.71 -9.32
N MET A 10 3.56 18.06 -8.03
CA MET A 10 4.81 17.91 -7.31
C MET A 10 5.02 16.42 -7.03
N VAL A 11 5.72 15.74 -7.91
CA VAL A 11 6.31 14.44 -7.63
C VAL A 11 7.70 14.68 -7.06
N ALA A 12 7.83 14.57 -5.73
CA ALA A 12 9.12 14.59 -5.08
C ALA A 12 9.62 13.14 -4.95
N ALA A 13 10.65 12.78 -5.71
CA ALA A 13 11.32 11.49 -5.57
C ALA A 13 12.46 11.62 -4.54
N VAL A 14 12.35 10.95 -3.40
CA VAL A 14 13.45 10.78 -2.45
C VAL A 14 14.00 9.37 -2.62
N VAL A 15 15.20 9.27 -3.15
CA VAL A 15 15.92 7.99 -3.26
C VAL A 15 16.73 7.79 -1.98
N CYS A 16 16.29 6.89 -1.11
CA CYS A 16 17.05 6.51 0.08
C CYS A 16 17.98 5.33 -0.24
N ALA A 17 19.28 5.54 -0.15
CA ALA A 17 20.28 4.47 -0.27
C ALA A 17 20.43 3.76 1.07
N GLY A 18 19.91 2.52 1.16
CA GLY A 18 20.21 1.63 2.29
C GLY A 18 21.65 1.10 2.18
N THR A 19 22.41 1.14 3.26
CA THR A 19 23.81 0.70 3.28
C THR A 19 23.93 -0.75 3.73
N ASP A 20 24.41 -1.60 2.83
CA ASP A 20 25.07 -2.83 3.22
C ASP A 20 26.60 -2.58 3.27
N ALA A 21 27.22 -2.81 4.43
CA ALA A 21 28.63 -2.51 4.68
C ALA A 21 29.63 -3.29 3.78
N SER A 22 29.15 -4.34 3.11
CA SER A 22 29.93 -5.13 2.16
C SER A 22 30.02 -4.51 0.76
N ALA A 23 29.15 -3.56 0.43
CA ALA A 23 29.08 -2.93 -0.89
C ALA A 23 30.00 -1.71 -1.06
N GLN A 24 30.64 -1.24 0.01
CA GLN A 24 31.44 -0.01 -0.02
C GLN A 24 32.73 -0.10 -0.89
N LYS A 25 33.14 -1.26 -1.35
CA LYS A 25 34.42 -1.42 -2.11
C LYS A 25 34.31 -1.22 -3.62
N LYS A 26 33.14 -1.04 -4.22
CA LYS A 26 32.97 -0.88 -5.69
C LYS A 26 31.90 0.08 -6.16
N ALA A 27 31.55 1.09 -5.42
CA ALA A 27 30.60 2.09 -5.91
C ALA A 27 31.26 3.03 -6.93
N LYS A 28 31.13 2.73 -8.21
CA LYS A 28 31.27 3.71 -9.28
C LYS A 28 30.15 4.74 -9.12
N LYS A 29 30.51 6.05 -9.18
CA LYS A 29 29.53 7.16 -9.20
C LYS A 29 28.47 6.86 -10.26
N SER A 30 27.26 6.55 -9.83
CA SER A 30 26.12 6.47 -10.74
C SER A 30 25.53 7.88 -10.88
N GLN A 31 25.54 8.38 -12.10
CA GLN A 31 24.86 9.62 -12.46
C GLN A 31 23.47 9.26 -12.99
N LEU A 32 22.44 9.83 -12.41
CA LEU A 32 21.09 9.78 -12.93
C LEU A 32 20.87 11.05 -13.77
N VAL A 33 20.49 10.89 -15.04
CA VAL A 33 20.15 12.01 -15.91
C VAL A 33 18.64 12.06 -16.00
N LEU A 34 18.02 13.11 -15.44
CA LEU A 34 16.60 13.42 -15.60
C LEU A 34 16.49 14.71 -16.42
N ASP A 35 15.77 14.67 -17.52
CA ASP A 35 15.50 15.80 -18.45
C ASP A 35 16.74 16.65 -18.82
N GLY A 36 17.89 16.00 -18.99
CA GLY A 36 19.16 16.65 -19.29
C GLY A 36 19.91 17.18 -18.04
N THR A 37 19.33 17.07 -16.86
CA THR A 37 19.98 17.46 -15.60
C THR A 37 20.70 16.28 -14.95
N VAL A 38 22.00 16.40 -14.72
CA VAL A 38 22.79 15.39 -14.05
C VAL A 38 22.60 15.52 -12.54
N VAL A 39 21.91 14.56 -11.94
CA VAL A 39 21.78 14.47 -10.48
C VAL A 39 22.92 13.62 -9.94
N ASN A 40 23.84 14.22 -9.22
CA ASN A 40 24.90 13.50 -8.51
C ASN A 40 24.30 12.82 -7.27
N VAL A 41 24.02 11.54 -7.34
CA VAL A 41 23.63 10.75 -6.16
C VAL A 41 24.89 10.49 -5.35
N ASN A 42 25.02 11.16 -4.20
CA ASN A 42 26.12 10.94 -3.29
C ASN A 42 25.87 9.65 -2.47
N PRO A 43 26.67 8.58 -2.62
CA PRO A 43 26.44 7.32 -1.93
C PRO A 43 26.89 7.33 -0.46
N LEU A 44 27.09 8.50 0.15
CA LEU A 44 27.45 8.58 1.56
C LEU A 44 26.21 8.60 2.44
N ALA A 45 25.58 7.43 2.58
CA ALA A 45 24.71 7.21 3.72
C ALA A 45 25.58 6.98 4.97
N ARG A 46 25.83 8.04 5.70
CA ARG A 46 26.02 7.91 7.14
C ARG A 46 24.67 7.51 7.71
N THR A 47 24.66 6.50 8.59
CA THR A 47 23.49 6.23 9.45
C THR A 47 22.99 7.57 9.99
N SER A 48 21.76 7.91 9.66
CA SER A 48 21.23 9.20 10.10
C SER A 48 21.04 9.13 11.62
N PRO A 49 21.18 10.25 12.36
CA PRO A 49 20.83 10.28 13.79
C PRO A 49 19.41 9.76 14.08
N VAL A 50 18.52 9.85 13.08
CA VAL A 50 17.16 9.30 13.13
C VAL A 50 17.22 7.77 13.11
N GLU A 51 18.08 7.16 12.32
CA GLU A 51 18.23 5.69 12.23
C GLU A 51 18.82 5.09 13.52
N GLU A 52 19.79 5.77 14.13
CA GLU A 52 20.33 5.39 15.44
C GLU A 52 19.28 5.55 16.55
N LYS A 53 18.51 6.63 16.51
CA LYS A 53 17.41 6.85 17.44
C LYS A 53 16.31 5.81 17.28
N LEU A 54 15.90 5.50 16.05
CA LEU A 54 14.92 4.45 15.77
C LEU A 54 15.43 3.06 16.20
N LYS A 55 16.72 2.76 16.05
CA LYS A 55 17.32 1.51 16.55
C LYS A 55 17.34 1.47 18.07
N ALA A 56 17.60 2.59 18.74
CA ALA A 56 17.57 2.68 20.20
C ALA A 56 16.15 2.62 20.76
N GLU A 57 15.17 3.18 20.04
CA GLU A 57 13.74 3.15 20.41
C GLU A 57 13.04 1.86 19.98
N ASN A 58 13.62 1.06 19.10
CA ASN A 58 13.14 -0.26 18.67
C ASN A 58 13.46 -1.36 19.70
N THR A 59 13.32 -1.06 20.97
CA THR A 59 13.37 -2.10 21.99
C THR A 59 12.15 -3.01 21.81
N PRO A 60 12.35 -4.35 21.65
CA PRO A 60 11.23 -5.28 21.56
C PRO A 60 10.31 -5.10 22.77
N GLY A 61 9.05 -4.73 22.54
CA GLY A 61 8.04 -4.60 23.59
C GLY A 61 7.41 -3.21 23.78
N ILE A 62 7.87 -2.16 23.09
CA ILE A 62 7.15 -0.87 23.12
C ILE A 62 6.20 -0.84 21.90
N GLU A 63 5.05 -1.45 22.06
CA GLU A 63 3.96 -1.33 21.11
C GLU A 63 3.30 0.05 21.30
N TYR A 64 3.28 0.86 20.25
CA TYR A 64 2.51 2.10 20.23
C TYR A 64 1.04 1.74 20.11
N ALA A 65 0.26 1.95 21.17
CA ALA A 65 -1.13 1.52 21.23
C ALA A 65 -2.05 2.42 20.39
N PRO A 66 -3.00 1.85 19.62
CA PRO A 66 -3.98 2.62 18.89
C PRO A 66 -4.98 3.31 19.84
N THR A 67 -5.51 4.44 19.40
CA THR A 67 -6.62 5.12 20.07
C THR A 67 -7.89 4.27 20.02
N LYS A 68 -8.09 3.56 18.91
CA LYS A 68 -9.25 2.68 18.67
C LYS A 68 -8.89 1.60 17.66
N THR A 69 -9.35 0.38 17.90
CA THR A 69 -9.32 -0.71 16.93
C THR A 69 -10.73 -0.98 16.40
N VAL A 70 -10.88 -1.10 15.09
CA VAL A 70 -12.15 -1.34 14.41
C VAL A 70 -12.02 -2.53 13.46
N TYR A 71 -12.82 -3.55 13.70
CA TYR A 71 -12.98 -4.65 12.75
C TYR A 71 -13.93 -4.21 11.64
N LEU A 72 -13.44 -4.25 10.40
CA LEU A 72 -14.22 -3.80 9.22
C LEU A 72 -15.42 -4.70 8.94
N TYR A 73 -15.41 -5.90 9.50
CA TYR A 73 -16.46 -6.90 9.38
C TYR A 73 -16.76 -7.48 10.77
N PRO A 74 -17.76 -6.92 11.49
CA PRO A 74 -18.06 -7.30 12.86
C PRO A 74 -18.48 -8.78 12.95
N LYS A 75 -17.87 -9.53 13.85
CA LYS A 75 -18.27 -10.91 14.14
C LYS A 75 -19.69 -10.96 14.65
N GLY A 76 -20.52 -11.87 14.14
CA GLY A 76 -21.88 -12.13 14.61
C GLY A 76 -23.00 -11.44 13.84
N GLN A 77 -22.68 -10.58 12.87
CA GLN A 77 -23.71 -9.96 12.00
C GLN A 77 -23.84 -10.68 10.63
N GLY A 78 -23.32 -11.87 10.50
CA GLY A 78 -23.21 -12.60 9.24
C GLY A 78 -22.06 -12.07 8.38
N VAL A 79 -21.48 -12.94 7.56
CA VAL A 79 -20.36 -12.63 6.66
C VAL A 79 -20.76 -11.59 5.59
N ASP A 80 -22.05 -11.29 5.50
CA ASP A 80 -22.68 -10.53 4.43
C ASP A 80 -22.91 -9.05 4.77
N GLN A 81 -22.60 -8.63 5.99
CA GLN A 81 -22.90 -7.28 6.44
C GLN A 81 -21.63 -6.53 6.85
N GLY A 82 -21.45 -5.36 6.25
CA GLY A 82 -20.50 -4.38 6.74
C GLY A 82 -20.97 -3.73 8.05
N ILE A 83 -20.23 -2.75 8.54
CA ILE A 83 -20.58 -1.94 9.70
C ILE A 83 -21.82 -1.09 9.35
N VAL A 84 -22.80 -1.10 10.23
CA VAL A 84 -23.99 -0.21 10.17
C VAL A 84 -24.00 0.63 11.46
N GLU A 85 -24.01 1.95 11.32
CA GLU A 85 -24.10 2.89 12.44
C GLU A 85 -25.30 3.81 12.24
N ASN A 86 -26.14 3.94 13.25
CA ASN A 86 -27.37 4.75 13.21
C ASN A 86 -28.26 4.46 11.99
N GLY A 87 -28.30 3.21 11.52
CA GLY A 87 -29.07 2.79 10.35
C GLY A 87 -28.42 3.11 9.00
N VAL A 88 -27.20 3.63 8.99
CA VAL A 88 -26.43 3.93 7.78
C VAL A 88 -25.36 2.85 7.58
N ALA A 89 -25.26 2.27 6.38
CA ALA A 89 -24.18 1.37 6.02
C ALA A 89 -22.87 2.16 5.90
N VAL A 90 -21.92 1.90 6.80
CA VAL A 90 -20.62 2.56 6.85
C VAL A 90 -19.61 1.80 6.00
N THR A 91 -19.59 0.49 6.11
CA THR A 91 -18.76 -0.37 5.24
C THR A 91 -19.62 -1.31 4.43
N GLN A 92 -19.10 -1.86 3.35
CA GLN A 92 -19.86 -2.70 2.43
C GLN A 92 -19.54 -4.19 2.61
N GLY A 93 -20.58 -5.03 2.46
CA GLY A 93 -20.56 -6.46 2.24
C GLY A 93 -21.16 -6.79 0.87
N PRO A 94 -21.24 -8.06 0.45
CA PRO A 94 -20.70 -9.24 1.13
C PRO A 94 -19.18 -9.34 1.07
N LEU A 95 -18.63 -10.12 2.00
CA LEU A 95 -17.21 -10.44 2.02
C LEU A 95 -16.87 -11.50 0.98
N VAL A 96 -15.87 -11.21 0.15
CA VAL A 96 -15.20 -12.25 -0.62
C VAL A 96 -14.27 -13.01 0.34
N SER A 97 -14.39 -14.35 0.37
CA SER A 97 -13.48 -15.18 1.16
C SER A 97 -12.12 -15.26 0.49
N ASN A 98 -11.04 -15.27 1.28
CA ASN A 98 -9.69 -15.56 0.78
C ASN A 98 -9.33 -17.06 0.83
N GLY A 99 -10.26 -17.91 1.25
CA GLY A 99 -10.05 -19.36 1.34
C GLY A 99 -9.03 -19.81 2.40
N LEU A 100 -8.48 -18.90 3.20
CA LEU A 100 -7.60 -19.24 4.31
C LEU A 100 -8.42 -19.65 5.53
N GLU A 101 -7.91 -20.64 6.26
CA GLU A 101 -8.53 -21.16 7.49
C GLU A 101 -7.57 -21.10 8.67
N GLY A 102 -8.13 -21.23 9.87
CA GLY A 102 -7.36 -21.26 11.11
C GLY A 102 -7.09 -19.88 11.71
N ALA A 103 -6.28 -19.86 12.76
CA ALA A 103 -5.93 -18.64 13.48
C ALA A 103 -4.82 -17.86 12.78
N GLU A 104 -4.81 -16.56 12.97
CA GLU A 104 -3.67 -15.72 12.63
C GLU A 104 -2.41 -16.17 13.36
N VAL A 105 -1.27 -16.07 12.68
CA VAL A 105 0.04 -16.42 13.22
C VAL A 105 0.85 -15.16 13.43
N ALA A 106 1.12 -14.84 14.69
CA ALA A 106 2.01 -13.76 15.06
C ALA A 106 3.46 -14.23 14.97
N GLY A 107 4.27 -13.50 14.21
CA GLY A 107 5.71 -13.68 14.11
C GLY A 107 6.48 -12.62 14.90
N GLY A 108 7.81 -12.67 14.82
CA GLY A 108 8.67 -11.65 15.41
C GLY A 108 8.50 -10.28 14.75
N TRP A 109 8.80 -9.19 15.48
CA TRP A 109 8.78 -7.81 14.98
C TRP A 109 7.42 -7.33 14.44
N GLY A 110 6.32 -7.87 14.99
CA GLY A 110 4.97 -7.51 14.54
C GLY A 110 4.60 -8.05 13.16
N PHE A 111 5.27 -9.07 12.68
CA PHE A 111 4.85 -9.76 11.46
C PHE A 111 3.65 -10.64 11.76
N VAL A 112 2.59 -10.54 10.97
CA VAL A 112 1.36 -11.33 11.12
C VAL A 112 1.07 -12.02 9.80
N SER A 113 0.83 -13.32 9.85
CA SER A 113 0.43 -14.13 8.70
C SER A 113 -0.89 -14.85 8.94
N ASN A 114 -1.41 -15.54 7.93
CA ASN A 114 -2.71 -16.21 7.97
C ASN A 114 -3.86 -15.29 8.40
N VAL A 115 -3.88 -14.06 7.86
CA VAL A 115 -4.98 -13.11 8.10
C VAL A 115 -6.16 -13.50 7.23
N THR A 116 -7.18 -14.09 7.85
CA THR A 116 -8.34 -14.71 7.19
C THR A 116 -9.55 -13.77 7.09
N ASP A 117 -10.27 -13.61 8.20
CA ASP A 117 -11.57 -12.93 8.28
C ASP A 117 -11.59 -11.70 9.20
N SER A 118 -10.46 -11.37 9.80
CA SER A 118 -10.34 -10.33 10.83
C SER A 118 -9.69 -9.04 10.32
N ALA A 119 -10.04 -8.62 9.10
CA ALA A 119 -9.62 -7.30 8.61
C ALA A 119 -10.01 -6.21 9.61
N ARG A 120 -9.04 -5.39 10.00
CA ARG A 120 -9.25 -4.31 10.96
C ARG A 120 -8.39 -3.10 10.63
N ILE A 121 -8.79 -1.96 11.17
CA ILE A 121 -7.95 -0.78 11.22
C ILE A 121 -7.62 -0.45 12.68
N ASP A 122 -6.35 -0.22 12.93
CA ASP A 122 -5.86 0.32 14.20
C ASP A 122 -5.67 1.83 14.00
N ILE A 123 -6.53 2.63 14.65
CA ILE A 123 -6.63 4.09 14.47
C ILE A 123 -5.79 4.79 15.53
N PHE A 124 -4.96 5.70 15.09
CA PHE A 124 -4.08 6.53 15.91
C PHE A 124 -4.42 7.99 15.65
N LEU A 125 -5.03 8.64 16.63
CA LEU A 125 -5.41 10.05 16.56
C LEU A 125 -4.45 10.87 17.42
N PRO A 126 -3.78 11.89 16.88
CA PRO A 126 -3.02 12.84 17.68
C PRO A 126 -3.99 13.76 18.46
N GLU A 127 -3.53 14.35 19.56
CA GLU A 127 -4.35 15.26 20.37
C GLU A 127 -4.91 16.45 19.57
N LYS A 128 -4.16 16.91 18.58
CA LYS A 128 -4.53 18.06 17.72
C LYS A 128 -4.29 17.70 16.25
N PRO A 129 -5.23 17.00 15.60
CA PRO A 129 -5.10 16.65 14.20
C PRO A 129 -4.93 17.90 13.31
N ASN A 130 -4.02 17.82 12.34
CA ASN A 130 -3.79 18.91 11.38
C ASN A 130 -4.80 18.92 10.22
N GLY A 131 -5.78 18.02 10.22
CA GLY A 131 -6.77 17.83 9.17
C GLY A 131 -6.41 16.73 8.17
N GLN A 132 -5.26 16.07 8.32
CA GLN A 132 -4.83 14.98 7.45
C GLN A 132 -4.83 13.64 8.17
N MET A 133 -5.21 12.60 7.44
CA MET A 133 -5.13 11.20 7.85
C MET A 133 -4.48 10.37 6.76
N VAL A 134 -3.78 9.31 7.17
CA VAL A 134 -3.18 8.33 6.27
C VAL A 134 -3.71 6.95 6.63
N ILE A 135 -4.22 6.21 5.65
CA ILE A 135 -4.46 4.77 5.76
C ILE A 135 -3.16 4.08 5.35
N ALA A 136 -2.48 3.45 6.30
CA ALA A 136 -1.22 2.76 6.09
C ALA A 136 -1.46 1.28 5.76
N CYS A 137 -0.93 0.82 4.64
CA CYS A 137 -1.00 -0.57 4.16
C CYS A 137 0.40 -1.21 4.29
N PRO A 138 0.65 -2.01 5.34
CA PRO A 138 1.93 -2.69 5.53
C PRO A 138 2.25 -3.67 4.40
N GLY A 139 3.54 -3.86 4.10
CA GLY A 139 4.02 -4.90 3.21
C GLY A 139 4.16 -6.25 3.90
N GLY A 140 4.71 -7.20 3.17
CA GLY A 140 4.91 -8.59 3.61
C GLY A 140 4.66 -9.58 2.48
N GLY A 141 4.82 -9.15 1.23
CA GLY A 141 4.72 -10.01 0.04
C GLY A 141 3.34 -10.61 -0.20
N TYR A 142 2.28 -10.05 0.40
CA TYR A 142 0.94 -10.64 0.46
C TYR A 142 0.88 -12.02 1.15
N ALA A 143 1.99 -12.46 1.77
CA ALA A 143 2.06 -13.66 2.63
C ALA A 143 1.92 -13.33 4.12
N GLY A 144 2.01 -12.07 4.47
CA GLY A 144 1.87 -11.54 5.82
C GLY A 144 1.92 -10.01 5.82
N LEU A 145 1.91 -9.42 7.01
CA LEU A 145 1.87 -7.98 7.24
C LEU A 145 2.91 -7.57 8.28
N SER A 146 3.74 -6.57 7.96
CA SER A 146 4.73 -5.97 8.88
C SER A 146 4.07 -4.87 9.71
N THR A 147 3.22 -5.26 10.67
CA THR A 147 2.32 -4.33 11.38
C THR A 147 3.03 -3.37 12.34
N TRP A 148 4.29 -3.62 12.72
CA TRP A 148 5.06 -2.69 13.53
C TRP A 148 5.86 -1.71 12.68
N ASN A 149 6.81 -2.19 11.89
CA ASN A 149 7.75 -1.34 11.14
C ASN A 149 7.02 -0.46 10.11
N GLU A 150 6.03 -1.02 9.42
CA GLU A 150 5.27 -0.37 8.36
C GLU A 150 3.84 -0.02 8.82
N GLY A 151 3.57 -0.15 10.11
CA GLY A 151 2.30 0.13 10.76
C GLY A 151 2.44 1.06 11.95
N SER A 152 2.51 0.53 13.19
CA SER A 152 2.45 1.33 14.41
C SER A 152 3.60 2.33 14.56
N TYR A 153 4.81 2.02 14.08
CA TYR A 153 5.92 3.00 14.09
C TYR A 153 5.69 4.14 13.09
N VAL A 154 5.12 3.83 11.93
CA VAL A 154 4.70 4.84 10.96
C VAL A 154 3.59 5.71 11.56
N ALA A 155 2.60 5.10 12.22
CA ALA A 155 1.54 5.83 12.91
C ALA A 155 2.09 6.76 13.98
N LYS A 156 3.04 6.30 14.80
CA LYS A 156 3.71 7.14 15.77
C LYS A 156 4.42 8.33 15.13
N TRP A 157 5.20 8.07 14.07
CA TRP A 157 5.93 9.11 13.36
C TRP A 157 4.99 10.17 12.75
N LEU A 158 3.84 9.75 12.22
CA LEU A 158 2.79 10.64 11.70
C LEU A 158 2.12 11.43 12.83
N ASN A 159 1.76 10.78 13.94
CA ASN A 159 1.12 11.44 15.09
C ASN A 159 2.03 12.48 15.74
N ASP A 160 3.34 12.26 15.81
CA ASP A 160 4.32 13.25 16.26
C ASP A 160 4.31 14.53 15.39
N ARG A 161 3.65 14.48 14.21
CA ARG A 161 3.45 15.59 13.25
C ARG A 161 2.00 16.02 13.13
N ASN A 162 1.16 15.61 14.07
CA ASN A 162 -0.28 15.90 14.10
C ASN A 162 -1.06 15.31 12.90
N VAL A 163 -0.51 14.33 12.19
CA VAL A 163 -1.21 13.59 11.15
C VAL A 163 -1.83 12.33 11.77
N ALA A 164 -3.13 12.12 11.59
CA ALA A 164 -3.80 10.91 12.02
C ALA A 164 -3.38 9.72 11.13
N CYS A 165 -3.43 8.51 11.69
CA CYS A 165 -3.12 7.30 10.96
C CYS A 165 -4.12 6.18 11.27
N ALA A 166 -4.49 5.43 10.24
CA ALA A 166 -5.21 4.17 10.37
C ALA A 166 -4.36 3.05 9.75
N VAL A 167 -3.80 2.19 10.57
CA VAL A 167 -3.02 1.04 10.09
C VAL A 167 -3.97 -0.08 9.70
N LEU A 168 -3.98 -0.44 8.42
CA LEU A 168 -4.86 -1.47 7.89
C LEU A 168 -4.20 -2.85 8.01
N LYS A 169 -4.76 -3.71 8.84
CA LYS A 169 -4.51 -5.14 8.80
C LYS A 169 -5.49 -5.77 7.80
N TYR A 170 -5.11 -5.78 6.53
CA TYR A 170 -5.94 -6.35 5.47
C TYR A 170 -5.84 -7.87 5.44
N ARG A 171 -6.90 -8.54 4.95
CA ARG A 171 -6.89 -9.99 4.70
C ARG A 171 -5.92 -10.32 3.59
N LEU A 172 -5.16 -11.39 3.77
CA LEU A 172 -4.22 -11.85 2.74
C LEU A 172 -4.99 -12.39 1.54
N PRO A 173 -4.54 -12.13 0.31
CA PRO A 173 -5.31 -12.47 -0.89
C PRO A 173 -5.41 -13.97 -1.14
N ASN A 174 -4.33 -14.73 -0.96
CA ASN A 174 -4.31 -16.18 -1.27
C ASN A 174 -4.88 -16.48 -2.68
N GLY A 175 -4.50 -15.69 -3.68
CA GLY A 175 -5.03 -15.76 -5.04
C GLY A 175 -6.36 -15.01 -5.27
N HIS A 176 -7.02 -14.54 -4.21
CA HIS A 176 -8.26 -13.74 -4.27
C HIS A 176 -7.92 -12.25 -4.19
N ARG A 177 -7.46 -11.71 -5.28
CA ARG A 177 -6.90 -10.36 -5.45
C ARG A 177 -7.83 -9.21 -5.06
N GLU A 178 -9.14 -9.43 -5.15
CA GLU A 178 -10.18 -8.49 -4.76
C GLU A 178 -10.31 -8.31 -3.25
N VAL A 179 -9.84 -9.27 -2.46
CA VAL A 179 -9.98 -9.28 -1.00
C VAL A 179 -9.27 -8.10 -0.34
N PRO A 180 -7.95 -7.87 -0.53
CA PRO A 180 -7.29 -6.73 0.09
C PRO A 180 -7.79 -5.39 -0.45
N LEU A 181 -8.22 -5.32 -1.72
CA LEU A 181 -8.81 -4.10 -2.29
C LEU A 181 -10.14 -3.76 -1.61
N GLN A 182 -11.00 -4.76 -1.36
CA GLN A 182 -12.25 -4.57 -0.61
C GLN A 182 -11.97 -4.03 0.80
N ASP A 183 -10.94 -4.54 1.46
CA ASP A 183 -10.59 -4.12 2.81
C ASP A 183 -10.11 -2.67 2.86
N VAL A 184 -9.25 -2.23 1.93
CA VAL A 184 -8.78 -0.84 1.89
C VAL A 184 -9.90 0.12 1.51
N GLN A 185 -10.79 -0.26 0.61
CA GLN A 185 -11.96 0.55 0.27
C GLN A 185 -12.90 0.71 1.47
N ASN A 186 -13.13 -0.34 2.25
CA ASN A 186 -13.93 -0.27 3.47
C ASN A 186 -13.23 0.53 4.59
N ALA A 187 -11.90 0.48 4.67
CA ALA A 187 -11.15 1.36 5.56
C ALA A 187 -11.36 2.85 5.20
N PHE A 188 -11.34 3.19 3.90
CA PHE A 188 -11.68 4.54 3.44
C PHE A 188 -13.10 4.94 3.82
N ARG A 189 -14.10 4.09 3.56
CA ARG A 189 -15.50 4.37 3.91
C ARG A 189 -15.67 4.66 5.40
N TYR A 190 -15.05 3.81 6.25
CA TYR A 190 -15.11 4.00 7.69
C TYR A 190 -14.44 5.30 8.13
N CYS A 191 -13.23 5.56 7.66
CA CYS A 191 -12.49 6.78 8.03
C CYS A 191 -13.19 8.05 7.53
N ARG A 192 -13.79 8.04 6.33
CA ARG A 192 -14.55 9.18 5.82
C ARG A 192 -15.84 9.41 6.59
N HIS A 193 -16.54 8.36 7.02
CA HIS A 193 -17.74 8.48 7.83
C HIS A 193 -17.46 9.23 9.15
N HIS A 194 -16.31 8.96 9.76
CA HIS A 194 -15.90 9.58 11.03
C HIS A 194 -15.00 10.82 10.88
N SER A 195 -14.71 11.25 9.67
CA SER A 195 -13.69 12.29 9.41
C SER A 195 -14.02 13.63 10.08
N GLU A 196 -15.29 14.01 10.12
CA GLU A 196 -15.74 15.25 10.75
C GLU A 196 -15.52 15.22 12.27
N ASP A 197 -15.90 14.13 12.92
CA ASP A 197 -15.73 13.91 14.38
C ASP A 197 -14.24 13.96 14.78
N TRP A 198 -13.35 13.54 13.90
CA TRP A 198 -11.89 13.53 14.12
C TRP A 198 -11.19 14.79 13.64
N GLY A 199 -11.91 15.75 13.07
CA GLY A 199 -11.32 16.96 12.51
C GLY A 199 -10.46 16.71 11.26
N ILE A 200 -10.74 15.65 10.51
CA ILE A 200 -10.00 15.24 9.31
C ILE A 200 -10.69 15.79 8.06
N LYS A 201 -9.92 16.34 7.14
CA LYS A 201 -10.36 16.92 5.87
C LYS A 201 -9.84 16.17 4.65
N GLN A 202 -8.67 15.55 4.78
CA GLN A 202 -8.03 14.79 3.71
C GLN A 202 -7.60 13.43 4.23
N ILE A 203 -7.90 12.38 3.45
CA ILE A 203 -7.50 11.01 3.77
C ILE A 203 -6.71 10.46 2.58
N GLY A 204 -5.42 10.23 2.81
CA GLY A 204 -4.52 9.60 1.84
C GLY A 204 -4.30 8.13 2.13
N VAL A 205 -3.65 7.45 1.21
CA VAL A 205 -3.15 6.08 1.38
C VAL A 205 -1.63 6.06 1.39
N MET A 206 -1.03 5.25 2.23
CA MET A 206 0.40 4.98 2.25
C MET A 206 0.62 3.48 2.20
N GLY A 207 1.52 3.01 1.35
CA GLY A 207 1.79 1.58 1.27
C GLY A 207 3.26 1.25 1.05
N PHE A 208 3.66 0.07 1.51
CA PHE A 208 5.02 -0.43 1.53
C PHE A 208 5.11 -1.76 0.78
N SER A 209 6.03 -1.93 -0.15
CA SER A 209 6.24 -3.18 -0.88
C SER A 209 4.93 -3.72 -1.50
N ALA A 210 4.45 -4.90 -1.11
CA ALA A 210 3.14 -5.43 -1.49
C ALA A 210 1.97 -4.56 -1.00
N GLY A 211 2.08 -3.93 0.19
CA GLY A 211 1.14 -2.92 0.66
C GLY A 211 1.19 -1.64 -0.18
N GLY A 212 2.34 -1.33 -0.79
CA GLY A 212 2.50 -0.28 -1.80
C GLY A 212 1.73 -0.60 -3.09
N HIS A 213 1.69 -1.87 -3.49
CA HIS A 213 0.81 -2.32 -4.56
C HIS A 213 -0.66 -2.11 -4.18
N LEU A 214 -1.08 -2.54 -2.97
CA LEU A 214 -2.44 -2.32 -2.49
C LEU A 214 -2.81 -0.84 -2.46
N ALA A 215 -1.90 0.04 -2.02
CA ALA A 215 -2.11 1.48 -2.03
C ALA A 215 -2.25 2.02 -3.47
N SER A 216 -1.46 1.52 -4.41
CA SER A 216 -1.58 1.91 -5.83
C SER A 216 -2.87 1.39 -6.48
N THR A 217 -3.38 0.21 -6.09
CA THR A 217 -4.72 -0.23 -6.52
C THR A 217 -5.82 0.63 -5.92
N ALA A 218 -5.69 1.04 -4.65
CA ALA A 218 -6.67 1.91 -4.02
C ALA A 218 -6.77 3.28 -4.71
N GLU A 219 -5.66 3.84 -5.21
CA GLU A 219 -5.66 5.15 -5.90
C GLU A 219 -6.06 5.08 -7.38
N THR A 220 -5.98 3.90 -8.02
CA THR A 220 -6.30 3.73 -9.44
C THR A 220 -7.62 2.99 -9.68
N MET A 221 -8.05 2.14 -8.72
CA MET A 221 -9.24 1.30 -8.83
C MET A 221 -10.32 1.67 -7.79
N TYR A 222 -10.39 2.93 -7.37
CA TYR A 222 -11.48 3.39 -6.52
C TYR A 222 -12.82 3.33 -7.25
N VAL A 223 -13.91 3.14 -6.52
CA VAL A 223 -15.25 2.98 -7.12
C VAL A 223 -16.09 4.25 -7.04
N ASP A 224 -15.78 5.12 -6.07
CA ASP A 224 -16.52 6.37 -5.84
C ASP A 224 -15.67 7.39 -5.05
N SER A 225 -16.23 8.56 -4.78
CA SER A 225 -15.52 9.62 -4.04
C SER A 225 -15.19 9.24 -2.59
N THR A 226 -15.93 8.28 -2.00
CA THR A 226 -15.68 7.85 -0.61
C THR A 226 -14.48 6.91 -0.53
N THR A 227 -14.19 6.17 -1.59
CA THR A 227 -13.08 5.22 -1.67
C THR A 227 -11.85 5.80 -2.34
N ARG A 228 -11.98 6.96 -3.01
CA ARG A 228 -10.86 7.64 -3.66
C ARG A 228 -9.96 8.31 -2.61
N PRO A 229 -8.65 8.01 -2.58
CA PRO A 229 -7.70 8.74 -1.76
C PRO A 229 -7.59 10.22 -2.19
N ASP A 230 -7.30 11.12 -1.25
CA ASP A 230 -6.98 12.51 -1.59
C ASP A 230 -5.52 12.67 -2.04
N PHE A 231 -4.65 11.78 -1.61
CA PHE A 231 -3.24 11.65 -2.02
C PHE A 231 -2.73 10.23 -1.74
N ALA A 232 -1.60 9.86 -2.36
CA ALA A 232 -0.95 8.59 -2.11
C ALA A 232 0.55 8.74 -1.81
N VAL A 233 1.08 7.82 -1.01
CA VAL A 233 2.50 7.68 -0.68
C VAL A 233 2.89 6.23 -0.88
N LEU A 234 3.69 5.95 -1.89
CA LEU A 234 4.11 4.61 -2.27
C LEU A 234 5.59 4.43 -1.97
N LEU A 235 5.92 3.53 -1.05
CA LEU A 235 7.29 3.26 -0.63
C LEU A 235 7.71 1.88 -1.14
N TYR A 236 8.75 1.86 -1.99
CA TYR A 236 9.24 0.66 -2.70
C TYR A 236 8.10 -0.27 -3.16
N PRO A 237 7.09 0.27 -3.88
CA PRO A 237 5.88 -0.46 -4.20
C PRO A 237 6.12 -1.51 -5.27
N VAL A 238 5.45 -2.65 -5.14
CA VAL A 238 5.36 -3.67 -6.19
C VAL A 238 4.34 -3.19 -7.23
N ILE A 239 4.76 -2.51 -8.29
CA ILE A 239 3.86 -1.94 -9.30
C ILE A 239 3.64 -2.87 -10.48
N LEU A 240 4.71 -3.55 -10.91
CA LEU A 240 4.67 -4.45 -12.06
C LEU A 240 4.33 -5.87 -11.60
N MET A 241 3.44 -6.53 -12.34
CA MET A 241 3.16 -7.95 -12.15
C MET A 241 3.97 -8.81 -13.13
N ASP A 242 5.11 -8.31 -13.61
CA ASP A 242 6.06 -9.04 -14.44
C ASP A 242 7.12 -9.72 -13.56
N GLU A 243 7.22 -11.02 -13.64
CA GLU A 243 8.11 -11.86 -12.80
C GLU A 243 9.58 -11.52 -12.94
N ASN A 244 10.01 -10.95 -14.09
CA ASN A 244 11.38 -10.52 -14.33
C ASN A 244 11.69 -9.12 -13.78
N ALA A 245 10.66 -8.38 -13.38
CA ALA A 245 10.78 -6.98 -12.98
C ALA A 245 10.23 -6.69 -11.57
N THR A 246 9.73 -7.70 -10.86
CA THR A 246 9.08 -7.53 -9.57
C THR A 246 9.34 -8.68 -8.60
N HIS A 247 8.81 -8.56 -7.38
CA HIS A 247 8.86 -9.61 -6.37
C HIS A 247 7.85 -10.72 -6.70
N LYS A 248 8.33 -11.82 -7.30
CA LYS A 248 7.50 -12.96 -7.76
C LYS A 248 6.53 -13.47 -6.67
N GLY A 249 6.99 -13.62 -5.43
CA GLY A 249 6.14 -14.07 -4.34
C GLY A 249 4.91 -13.19 -4.10
N SER A 250 5.03 -11.88 -4.30
CA SER A 250 3.87 -10.98 -4.21
C SER A 250 2.87 -11.21 -5.34
N VAL A 251 3.34 -11.49 -6.56
CA VAL A 251 2.49 -11.81 -7.71
C VAL A 251 1.73 -13.12 -7.45
N ASP A 252 2.45 -14.16 -7.06
CA ASP A 252 1.88 -15.48 -6.82
C ASP A 252 0.84 -15.45 -5.69
N ASN A 253 1.13 -14.75 -4.59
CA ASN A 253 0.20 -14.63 -3.46
C ASN A 253 -1.05 -13.80 -3.81
N LEU A 254 -0.89 -12.77 -4.64
CA LEU A 254 -2.01 -11.91 -5.03
C LEU A 254 -2.91 -12.59 -6.07
N LEU A 255 -2.30 -13.14 -7.13
CA LEU A 255 -3.03 -13.62 -8.30
C LEU A 255 -3.28 -15.13 -8.27
N GLY A 256 -2.65 -15.87 -7.36
CA GLY A 256 -2.50 -17.32 -7.45
C GLY A 256 -1.36 -17.68 -8.41
N GLY A 257 -0.64 -18.76 -8.18
CA GLY A 257 0.39 -19.21 -9.10
C GLY A 257 -0.20 -19.62 -10.45
N GLU A 258 0.58 -19.53 -11.53
CA GLU A 258 0.14 -19.86 -12.90
C GLU A 258 -0.54 -21.24 -12.98
N ALA A 259 -0.04 -22.23 -12.23
CA ALA A 259 -0.64 -23.58 -12.17
C ALA A 259 -2.08 -23.58 -11.63
N SER A 260 -2.44 -22.62 -10.77
CA SER A 260 -3.81 -22.53 -10.24
C SER A 260 -4.84 -22.07 -11.28
N TRP A 261 -4.39 -21.52 -12.40
CA TRP A 261 -5.23 -20.96 -13.46
C TRP A 261 -5.44 -21.94 -14.63
N THR A 262 -4.56 -22.94 -14.77
CA THR A 262 -4.68 -23.96 -15.82
C THR A 262 -5.83 -24.94 -15.59
N ASP A 263 -6.25 -25.15 -14.33
CA ASP A 263 -7.19 -26.18 -13.92
C ASP A 263 -8.58 -25.62 -13.52
N ARG A 264 -8.85 -24.34 -13.70
CA ARG A 264 -10.16 -23.77 -13.37
C ARG A 264 -11.19 -24.00 -14.48
N GLU A 265 -12.34 -24.56 -14.11
CA GLU A 265 -13.49 -24.77 -15.01
C GLU A 265 -14.27 -23.47 -15.28
N ASP A 266 -14.23 -22.49 -14.38
CA ASP A 266 -14.89 -21.20 -14.47
C ASP A 266 -13.96 -20.15 -15.10
N LYS A 267 -14.02 -19.98 -16.41
CA LYS A 267 -13.21 -19.02 -17.18
C LYS A 267 -13.98 -17.73 -17.50
N PRO A 268 -14.15 -16.77 -16.56
CA PRO A 268 -14.91 -15.57 -16.87
C PRO A 268 -14.15 -14.55 -17.75
N PHE A 269 -12.83 -14.70 -17.94
CA PHE A 269 -11.97 -13.68 -18.54
C PHE A 269 -11.47 -13.94 -19.95
N GLY A 270 -11.63 -15.11 -20.50
CA GLY A 270 -11.07 -15.49 -21.82
C GLY A 270 -11.53 -14.65 -23.03
N GLN A 271 -12.53 -13.79 -22.88
CA GLN A 271 -13.05 -12.95 -23.96
C GLN A 271 -12.49 -11.51 -23.98
N TRP A 272 -11.82 -11.04 -22.90
CA TRP A 272 -11.50 -9.64 -22.72
C TRP A 272 -10.07 -9.25 -23.11
N TYR A 273 -9.14 -10.17 -23.31
CA TYR A 273 -7.72 -9.89 -23.39
C TYR A 273 -7.04 -10.23 -24.74
N ASN A 274 -7.70 -10.09 -25.87
CA ASN A 274 -7.08 -10.08 -27.20
C ASN A 274 -5.94 -11.11 -27.39
N GLY A 275 -6.16 -12.36 -27.01
CA GLY A 275 -5.20 -13.46 -27.22
C GLY A 275 -4.16 -13.68 -26.12
N LEU A 276 -4.22 -12.94 -24.98
CA LEU A 276 -3.47 -13.28 -23.79
C LEU A 276 -4.14 -14.46 -23.07
N ASN A 277 -3.34 -15.32 -22.43
CA ASN A 277 -3.91 -16.27 -21.48
C ASN A 277 -4.49 -15.51 -20.27
N GLU A 278 -5.33 -16.18 -19.51
CA GLU A 278 -6.06 -15.56 -18.40
C GLU A 278 -5.11 -14.99 -17.31
N TYR A 279 -4.03 -15.69 -17.00
CA TYR A 279 -3.04 -15.28 -16.02
C TYR A 279 -2.28 -14.01 -16.46
N ASP A 280 -1.87 -13.92 -17.72
CA ASP A 280 -1.23 -12.73 -18.27
C ASP A 280 -2.20 -11.53 -18.33
N GLY A 281 -3.47 -11.81 -18.59
CA GLY A 281 -4.54 -10.81 -18.51
C GLY A 281 -4.65 -10.22 -17.10
N LEU A 282 -4.59 -11.06 -16.06
CA LEU A 282 -4.61 -10.63 -14.67
C LEU A 282 -3.34 -9.86 -14.28
N LYS A 283 -2.16 -10.35 -14.65
CA LYS A 283 -0.91 -9.62 -14.42
C LYS A 283 -1.00 -8.21 -15.03
N ARG A 284 -1.54 -8.10 -16.24
CA ARG A 284 -1.73 -6.80 -16.89
C ARG A 284 -2.72 -5.91 -16.14
N MET A 285 -3.84 -6.45 -15.67
CA MET A 285 -4.87 -5.71 -14.91
C MET A 285 -4.31 -5.16 -13.59
N TYR A 286 -3.49 -5.94 -12.89
CA TYR A 286 -2.92 -5.54 -11.60
C TYR A 286 -1.55 -4.85 -11.71
N THR A 287 -1.11 -4.53 -12.94
CA THR A 287 0.04 -3.65 -13.22
C THR A 287 -0.43 -2.20 -13.20
N THR A 288 -0.49 -1.62 -12.01
CA THR A 288 -1.27 -0.41 -11.67
C THR A 288 -0.86 0.87 -12.39
N TYR A 289 0.38 0.99 -12.90
CA TYR A 289 0.76 2.18 -13.68
C TYR A 289 -0.09 2.36 -14.96
N ARG A 290 -0.72 1.30 -15.44
CA ARG A 290 -1.58 1.32 -16.64
C ARG A 290 -2.94 1.97 -16.40
N ASP A 291 -3.33 2.08 -15.13
CA ASP A 291 -4.63 2.61 -14.69
C ASP A 291 -4.52 4.05 -14.18
N VAL A 292 -3.34 4.65 -14.30
CA VAL A 292 -3.13 6.08 -14.00
C VAL A 292 -3.90 6.93 -15.01
N THR A 293 -4.72 7.84 -14.49
CA THR A 293 -5.58 8.74 -15.24
C THR A 293 -5.45 10.17 -14.72
N PRO A 294 -5.98 11.19 -15.42
CA PRO A 294 -6.01 12.56 -14.88
C PRO A 294 -6.76 12.73 -13.56
N THR A 295 -7.55 11.73 -13.16
CA THR A 295 -8.27 11.73 -11.88
C THR A 295 -7.56 10.94 -10.78
N THR A 296 -6.44 10.29 -11.08
CA THR A 296 -5.57 9.65 -10.07
C THR A 296 -5.06 10.73 -9.11
N PRO A 297 -5.05 10.47 -7.80
CA PRO A 297 -4.62 11.45 -6.80
C PRO A 297 -3.15 11.86 -6.97
N PRO A 298 -2.73 13.03 -6.43
CA PRO A 298 -1.31 13.36 -6.30
C PRO A 298 -0.58 12.27 -5.53
N THR A 299 0.53 11.77 -6.09
CA THR A 299 1.25 10.62 -5.56
C THR A 299 2.72 10.91 -5.35
N PHE A 300 3.23 10.56 -4.17
CA PHE A 300 4.65 10.49 -3.88
C PHE A 300 5.12 9.04 -3.99
N ILE A 301 6.22 8.81 -4.70
CA ILE A 301 6.85 7.49 -4.79
C ILE A 301 8.29 7.56 -4.30
N GLY A 302 8.65 6.67 -3.37
CA GLY A 302 10.01 6.48 -2.87
C GLY A 302 10.52 5.07 -3.12
N VAL A 303 11.72 4.95 -3.68
CA VAL A 303 12.37 3.67 -3.95
C VAL A 303 13.88 3.77 -3.73
N SER A 304 14.51 2.67 -3.30
CA SER A 304 15.96 2.59 -3.25
C SER A 304 16.51 2.12 -4.61
N THR A 305 17.57 2.77 -5.11
CA THR A 305 18.26 2.33 -6.33
C THR A 305 18.99 1.01 -6.17
N TYR A 306 19.14 0.51 -4.95
CA TYR A 306 19.78 -0.75 -4.61
C TYR A 306 18.79 -1.82 -4.13
N ASP A 307 17.49 -1.56 -4.27
CA ASP A 307 16.48 -2.55 -3.91
C ASP A 307 16.60 -3.76 -4.84
N LYS A 308 16.76 -4.94 -4.23
CA LYS A 308 16.88 -6.21 -4.95
C LYS A 308 15.55 -6.95 -5.08
N SER A 309 14.58 -6.55 -4.28
CA SER A 309 13.27 -7.19 -4.22
C SER A 309 12.25 -6.48 -5.09
N VAL A 310 12.29 -5.14 -5.09
CA VAL A 310 11.43 -4.31 -5.94
C VAL A 310 12.31 -3.43 -6.81
N LEU A 311 12.40 -3.76 -8.08
CA LEU A 311 13.30 -3.06 -8.98
C LEU A 311 12.84 -1.63 -9.26
N VAL A 312 13.80 -0.73 -9.46
CA VAL A 312 13.56 0.69 -9.78
C VAL A 312 12.66 0.88 -11.01
N VAL A 313 12.59 -0.11 -11.90
CA VAL A 313 11.71 -0.05 -13.08
C VAL A 313 10.23 0.10 -12.69
N SER A 314 9.78 -0.45 -11.56
CA SER A 314 8.42 -0.23 -11.03
C SER A 314 8.15 1.26 -10.80
N PHE A 315 9.13 1.98 -10.21
CA PHE A 315 9.05 3.42 -10.03
C PHE A 315 8.99 4.19 -11.36
N VAL A 316 9.90 3.86 -12.28
CA VAL A 316 10.01 4.56 -13.58
C VAL A 316 8.72 4.44 -14.37
N CYS A 317 8.14 3.25 -14.46
CA CYS A 317 6.89 3.02 -15.19
C CYS A 317 5.73 3.81 -14.60
N PHE A 318 5.58 3.80 -13.26
CA PHE A 318 4.50 4.51 -12.60
C PHE A 318 4.68 6.04 -12.71
N PHE A 319 5.90 6.52 -12.54
CA PHE A 319 6.22 7.95 -12.71
C PHE A 319 5.94 8.45 -14.14
N GLN A 320 6.34 7.69 -15.17
CA GLN A 320 6.09 8.04 -16.55
C GLN A 320 4.59 8.14 -16.87
N ALA A 321 3.76 7.29 -16.24
CA ALA A 321 2.32 7.33 -16.44
C ALA A 321 1.67 8.64 -15.95
N PHE A 322 2.26 9.34 -14.99
CA PHE A 322 1.79 10.66 -14.54
C PHE A 322 2.23 11.80 -15.47
N LEU A 323 3.18 11.56 -16.38
CA LEU A 323 3.70 12.59 -17.29
C LEU A 323 2.99 12.57 -18.64
N CYS A 324 2.24 11.53 -18.97
CA CYS A 324 1.47 11.37 -20.20
C CYS A 324 0.02 11.76 -20.02
#